data_081bc6fb808ee4dc45000c716eafbef7
#
_entry.id   081bc6fb808ee4dc45000c716eafbef7
#
_cell.length_a   1.000
_cell.length_b   1.000
_cell.length_c   1.000
_cell.angle_alpha   90.00
_cell.angle_beta   90.00
_cell.angle_gamma   90.00
#
_symmetry.space_group_name_H-M   'P 1'
#
loop_
_entity.id
_entity.type
_entity.pdbx_description
1 polymer ?
#
loop_
_entity_poly.entity_id
_entity_poly.type
_entity_poly.pdbx_seq_one_letter_code
_entity_poly.pdbx_strand_id
1 'polypeptide(L)'
;MIATFIISAVYASGAVNAPETFEQKIPNSLAKFEMARIPAGEGKQDGKSVPVKSLWIGRTEVTWDVYDIWAFRRDLDQDTVNRGHFDANARPSRPYGAADRGFGHAGYPALGMTARSADLFCKWLSEKTSKKYRLPTVVEWEYAARAGTAAPPAKLGDVAWYWDNADDKTWPVGKKPANAWGLFDTLGNTAEWAKLPDGNAVVCGGSFIDKAPEVGFGARKTPAPAWQQRDPQRPKSRWWLSDGPFVGFRVVCDD
;
A
#
# COMPACT_ATOMS: atom_id res chain seq x y z
N MET A 1 60.02 -28.12 -1.13
CA MET A 1 59.04 -27.58 -0.16
C MET A 1 58.15 -26.61 -0.90
N ILE A 2 56.93 -27.00 -1.22
CA ILE A 2 55.95 -26.18 -1.89
C ILE A 2 54.98 -25.66 -0.81
N ALA A 3 54.96 -24.35 -0.58
CA ALA A 3 54.10 -23.73 0.39
C ALA A 3 52.71 -23.48 -0.27
N THR A 4 51.71 -24.18 0.20
CA THR A 4 50.33 -23.99 -0.22
C THR A 4 49.71 -22.82 0.57
N PHE A 5 49.42 -21.70 -0.08
CA PHE A 5 48.65 -20.61 0.52
C PHE A 5 47.19 -20.95 0.47
N ILE A 6 46.60 -21.19 1.62
CA ILE A 6 45.11 -21.28 1.76
C ILE A 6 44.58 -19.86 1.91
N ILE A 7 43.91 -19.38 0.88
CA ILE A 7 43.14 -18.12 0.95
C ILE A 7 41.80 -18.46 1.61
N SER A 8 41.66 -18.15 2.89
CA SER A 8 40.35 -18.18 3.57
C SER A 8 39.53 -17.01 3.13
N ALA A 9 38.51 -17.26 2.28
CA ALA A 9 37.48 -16.29 1.98
C ALA A 9 36.64 -16.09 3.23
N VAL A 10 36.80 -14.94 3.88
CA VAL A 10 35.92 -14.49 4.97
C VAL A 10 34.59 -14.05 4.30
N TYR A 11 33.61 -14.92 4.31
CA TYR A 11 32.22 -14.52 4.04
C TYR A 11 31.77 -13.64 5.22
N ALA A 12 31.74 -12.34 5.02
CA ALA A 12 31.05 -11.43 5.91
C ALA A 12 29.57 -11.79 5.86
N SER A 13 29.07 -12.52 6.83
CA SER A 13 27.64 -12.65 7.10
C SER A 13 27.17 -11.28 7.56
N GLY A 14 26.70 -10.45 6.63
CA GLY A 14 26.00 -9.22 6.98
C GLY A 14 24.78 -9.60 7.80
N ALA A 15 24.83 -9.35 9.10
CA ALA A 15 23.64 -9.39 9.93
C ALA A 15 22.63 -8.45 9.28
N VAL A 16 21.53 -8.98 8.78
CA VAL A 16 20.39 -8.17 8.31
C VAL A 16 19.87 -7.51 9.58
N ASN A 17 20.25 -6.25 9.81
CA ASN A 17 19.72 -5.48 10.91
C ASN A 17 18.19 -5.43 10.77
N ALA A 18 17.48 -5.56 11.89
CA ALA A 18 16.04 -5.38 11.89
C ALA A 18 15.68 -4.05 11.19
N PRO A 19 14.62 -4.01 10.36
CA PRO A 19 14.26 -2.81 9.65
C PRO A 19 14.00 -1.68 10.64
N GLU A 20 14.54 -0.49 10.35
CA GLU A 20 14.22 0.72 11.12
C GLU A 20 12.74 1.03 10.94
N THR A 21 12.00 1.22 12.03
CA THR A 21 10.57 1.49 12.00
C THR A 21 10.19 2.63 12.93
N PHE A 22 9.09 3.33 12.61
CA PHE A 22 8.42 4.21 13.55
C PHE A 22 6.90 4.05 13.50
N GLU A 23 6.25 4.30 14.63
CA GLU A 23 4.80 4.31 14.74
C GLU A 23 4.26 5.71 14.44
N GLN A 24 3.42 5.82 13.40
CA GLN A 24 2.68 7.04 13.10
C GLN A 24 1.34 6.99 13.81
N LYS A 25 1.15 7.87 14.78
CA LYS A 25 -0.14 8.10 15.46
C LYS A 25 -0.96 9.12 14.67
N ILE A 26 -2.28 8.92 14.63
CA ILE A 26 -3.21 9.91 14.08
C ILE A 26 -3.67 10.82 15.21
N PRO A 27 -3.38 12.12 15.18
CA PRO A 27 -3.81 13.06 16.22
C PRO A 27 -5.33 13.03 16.44
N ASN A 28 -5.74 13.13 17.69
CA ASN A 28 -7.13 13.09 18.13
C ASN A 28 -7.85 11.76 17.84
N SER A 29 -7.09 10.67 17.75
CA SER A 29 -7.65 9.32 17.58
C SER A 29 -6.79 8.28 18.27
N LEU A 30 -7.29 7.05 18.37
CA LEU A 30 -6.52 5.89 18.82
C LEU A 30 -5.80 5.17 17.67
N ALA A 31 -6.06 5.60 16.43
CA ALA A 31 -5.51 4.94 15.26
C ALA A 31 -4.01 5.24 15.10
N LYS A 32 -3.30 4.22 14.70
CA LYS A 32 -1.86 4.26 14.45
C LYS A 32 -1.47 3.20 13.44
N PHE A 33 -0.33 3.38 12.79
CA PHE A 33 0.25 2.41 11.87
C PHE A 33 1.77 2.51 11.87
N GLU A 34 2.43 1.47 11.39
CA GLU A 34 3.88 1.42 11.36
C GLU A 34 4.44 1.76 9.99
N MET A 35 5.54 2.49 9.99
CA MET A 35 6.35 2.83 8.81
C MET A 35 7.70 2.13 8.91
N ALA A 36 8.19 1.62 7.78
CA ALA A 36 9.54 1.05 7.68
C ALA A 36 10.43 1.95 6.83
N ARG A 37 11.70 2.06 7.20
CA ARG A 37 12.72 2.78 6.45
C ARG A 37 13.14 1.99 5.23
N ILE A 38 13.09 2.61 4.07
CA ILE A 38 13.61 2.08 2.82
C ILE A 38 14.93 2.79 2.51
N PRO A 39 16.06 2.07 2.39
CA PRO A 39 17.34 2.70 2.09
C PRO A 39 17.33 3.31 0.69
N ALA A 40 18.16 4.34 0.49
CA ALA A 40 18.44 4.84 -0.84
C ALA A 40 19.09 3.75 -1.71
N GLY A 41 18.80 3.76 -3.01
CA GLY A 41 19.36 2.79 -3.94
C GLY A 41 18.85 2.99 -5.35
N GLU A 42 18.76 1.92 -6.12
CA GLU A 42 18.36 1.95 -7.51
C GLU A 42 17.17 1.04 -7.77
N GLY A 43 16.06 1.64 -8.18
CA GLY A 43 14.91 0.94 -8.73
C GLY A 43 15.03 0.75 -10.24
N LYS A 44 14.02 0.15 -10.85
CA LYS A 44 13.95 -0.04 -12.31
C LYS A 44 12.68 0.57 -12.88
N GLN A 45 12.82 1.26 -14.00
CA GLN A 45 11.72 1.76 -14.82
C GLN A 45 12.02 1.49 -16.28
N ASP A 46 11.15 0.74 -16.97
CA ASP A 46 11.31 0.38 -18.37
C ASP A 46 12.70 -0.22 -18.68
N GLY A 47 13.19 -1.07 -17.75
CA GLY A 47 14.50 -1.70 -17.84
C GLY A 47 15.70 -0.80 -17.50
N LYS A 48 15.47 0.50 -17.26
CA LYS A 48 16.52 1.46 -16.89
C LYS A 48 16.61 1.58 -15.36
N SER A 49 17.84 1.79 -14.87
CA SER A 49 18.08 2.11 -13.46
C SER A 49 17.62 3.54 -13.17
N VAL A 50 16.89 3.72 -12.07
CA VAL A 50 16.39 5.01 -11.60
C VAL A 50 16.73 5.15 -10.12
N PRO A 51 17.34 6.24 -9.67
CA PRO A 51 17.68 6.43 -8.27
C PRO A 51 16.41 6.54 -7.42
N VAL A 52 16.39 5.82 -6.31
CA VAL A 52 15.38 5.91 -5.26
C VAL A 52 16.04 6.54 -4.04
N LYS A 53 15.49 7.66 -3.58
CA LYS A 53 15.94 8.28 -2.32
C LYS A 53 15.49 7.43 -1.14
N SER A 54 16.16 7.56 -0.01
CA SER A 54 15.62 6.95 1.20
C SER A 54 14.27 7.57 1.55
N LEU A 55 13.36 6.74 2.04
CA LEU A 55 12.00 7.15 2.37
C LEU A 55 11.42 6.22 3.45
N TRP A 56 10.32 6.62 4.03
CA TRP A 56 9.50 5.79 4.87
C TRP A 56 8.28 5.28 4.09
N ILE A 57 7.92 4.01 4.29
CA ILE A 57 6.74 3.41 3.65
C ILE A 57 5.90 2.65 4.68
N GLY A 58 4.59 2.66 4.52
CA GLY A 58 3.69 1.87 5.37
C GLY A 58 4.08 0.40 5.34
N ARG A 59 4.25 -0.21 6.52
CA ARG A 59 4.60 -1.64 6.61
C ARG A 59 3.53 -2.55 6.04
N THR A 60 2.28 -2.08 6.07
CA THR A 60 1.10 -2.74 5.51
C THR A 60 0.37 -1.78 4.59
N GLU A 61 -0.67 -2.26 3.93
CA GLU A 61 -1.69 -1.40 3.34
C GLU A 61 -2.32 -0.53 4.44
N VAL A 62 -2.89 0.61 4.04
CA VAL A 62 -3.73 1.42 4.94
C VAL A 62 -4.97 0.62 5.32
N THR A 63 -5.20 0.45 6.63
CA THR A 63 -6.35 -0.30 7.15
C THR A 63 -7.59 0.58 7.29
N TRP A 64 -8.76 -0.06 7.42
CA TRP A 64 -10.01 0.64 7.73
C TRP A 64 -9.92 1.41 9.04
N ASP A 65 -9.18 0.89 10.05
CA ASP A 65 -8.99 1.59 11.31
C ASP A 65 -8.42 2.99 11.14
N VAL A 66 -7.53 3.17 10.17
CA VAL A 66 -6.87 4.44 9.84
C VAL A 66 -7.68 5.25 8.82
N TYR A 67 -8.18 4.59 7.75
CA TYR A 67 -8.93 5.25 6.70
C TYR A 67 -10.24 5.87 7.20
N ASP A 68 -10.93 5.21 8.10
CA ASP A 68 -12.18 5.66 8.69
C ASP A 68 -12.05 6.95 9.50
N ILE A 69 -10.89 7.18 10.11
CA ILE A 69 -10.65 8.45 10.84
C ILE A 69 -10.85 9.62 9.88
N TRP A 70 -10.30 9.54 8.68
CA TRP A 70 -10.48 10.55 7.64
C TRP A 70 -11.88 10.51 7.03
N ALA A 71 -12.34 9.35 6.60
CA ALA A 71 -13.58 9.21 5.86
C ALA A 71 -14.81 9.64 6.69
N PHE A 72 -14.81 9.37 8.00
CA PHE A 72 -15.89 9.70 8.92
C PHE A 72 -15.58 10.83 9.89
N ARG A 73 -14.41 11.48 9.74
CA ARG A 73 -13.94 12.60 10.60
C ARG A 73 -13.90 12.26 12.08
N ARG A 74 -13.49 11.08 12.39
CA ARG A 74 -13.34 10.64 13.78
C ARG A 74 -12.17 11.34 14.51
N ASP A 75 -11.43 12.19 13.80
CA ASP A 75 -10.37 13.07 14.29
C ASP A 75 -10.87 14.42 14.81
N LEU A 76 -12.17 14.69 14.73
CA LEU A 76 -12.80 15.94 15.16
C LEU A 76 -13.83 15.68 16.26
N ASP A 77 -14.02 16.69 17.12
CA ASP A 77 -15.13 16.67 18.07
C ASP A 77 -16.48 16.80 17.33
N GLN A 78 -17.56 16.32 17.99
CA GLN A 78 -18.89 16.27 17.39
C GLN A 78 -19.44 17.68 17.05
N ASP A 79 -19.12 18.69 17.84
CA ASP A 79 -19.57 20.05 17.60
C ASP A 79 -18.92 20.63 16.36
N THR A 80 -17.63 20.35 16.14
CA THR A 80 -16.92 20.72 14.92
C THR A 80 -17.50 19.98 13.71
N VAL A 81 -17.83 18.70 13.84
CA VAL A 81 -18.48 17.93 12.78
C VAL A 81 -19.85 18.53 12.44
N ASN A 82 -20.65 18.88 13.44
CA ASN A 82 -22.00 19.40 13.24
C ASN A 82 -22.00 20.81 12.59
N ARG A 83 -20.99 21.63 12.90
CA ARG A 83 -20.83 23.01 12.37
C ARG A 83 -20.13 23.06 11.02
N GLY A 84 -19.41 21.99 10.65
CA GLY A 84 -18.59 21.99 9.46
C GLY A 84 -19.38 21.76 8.20
N HIS A 85 -19.35 22.73 7.27
CA HIS A 85 -19.73 22.49 5.87
C HIS A 85 -18.62 21.68 5.20
N PHE A 86 -18.85 20.38 5.09
CA PHE A 86 -17.90 19.48 4.44
C PHE A 86 -18.40 19.20 3.04
N ASP A 87 -17.77 19.82 2.06
CA ASP A 87 -18.10 19.55 0.68
C ASP A 87 -17.63 18.14 0.25
N ALA A 88 -18.30 17.62 -0.75
CA ALA A 88 -17.94 16.32 -1.35
C ALA A 88 -16.57 16.34 -2.05
N ASN A 89 -15.85 17.48 -2.07
CA ASN A 89 -14.52 17.59 -2.63
C ASN A 89 -13.42 17.27 -1.61
N ALA A 90 -13.70 17.46 -0.32
CA ALA A 90 -12.74 17.27 0.75
C ALA A 90 -12.69 15.82 1.26
N ARG A 91 -13.76 15.02 1.10
CA ARG A 91 -13.87 13.68 1.66
C ARG A 91 -14.84 12.78 0.92
N PRO A 92 -14.66 11.45 1.01
CA PRO A 92 -15.57 10.53 0.34
C PRO A 92 -16.99 10.61 0.91
N SER A 93 -17.97 10.58 0.02
CA SER A 93 -19.34 10.21 0.36
C SER A 93 -19.38 8.73 0.76
N ARG A 94 -20.41 8.35 1.51
CA ARG A 94 -20.59 6.93 1.87
C ARG A 94 -20.78 6.08 0.61
N PRO A 95 -20.11 4.92 0.52
CA PRO A 95 -20.38 3.97 -0.57
C PRO A 95 -21.81 3.43 -0.48
N TYR A 96 -22.33 2.92 -1.58
CA TYR A 96 -23.71 2.37 -1.66
C TYR A 96 -23.95 1.08 -0.88
N GLY A 97 -22.91 0.44 -0.40
CA GLY A 97 -22.99 -0.78 0.39
C GLY A 97 -21.93 -0.74 1.49
N ALA A 98 -21.73 -1.87 2.16
CA ALA A 98 -20.63 -2.00 3.10
C ALA A 98 -19.30 -1.74 2.37
N ALA A 99 -18.54 -0.75 2.84
CA ALA A 99 -17.27 -0.36 2.21
C ALA A 99 -16.27 -1.53 2.21
N ASP A 100 -16.28 -2.31 3.26
CA ASP A 100 -15.45 -3.50 3.48
C ASP A 100 -15.94 -4.76 2.74
N ARG A 101 -17.05 -4.67 2.01
CA ARG A 101 -17.67 -5.78 1.26
C ARG A 101 -18.06 -6.99 2.10
N GLY A 102 -18.04 -6.88 3.42
CA GLY A 102 -18.23 -7.99 4.35
C GLY A 102 -16.99 -8.88 4.48
N PHE A 103 -15.84 -8.47 3.96
CA PHE A 103 -14.58 -9.23 4.09
C PHE A 103 -14.00 -9.13 5.49
N GLY A 104 -14.25 -8.01 6.19
CA GLY A 104 -13.74 -7.68 7.51
C GLY A 104 -13.32 -6.22 7.59
N HIS A 105 -13.26 -5.66 8.80
CA HIS A 105 -13.05 -4.23 9.00
C HIS A 105 -11.80 -3.95 9.84
N ALA A 106 -11.83 -4.24 11.13
CA ALA A 106 -10.69 -4.00 12.03
C ALA A 106 -9.47 -4.83 11.63
N GLY A 107 -8.35 -4.17 11.36
CA GLY A 107 -7.12 -4.80 10.91
C GLY A 107 -7.12 -5.29 9.46
N TYR A 108 -8.17 -4.99 8.68
CA TYR A 108 -8.24 -5.32 7.25
C TYR A 108 -7.83 -4.11 6.40
N PRO A 109 -7.31 -4.34 5.18
CA PRO A 109 -6.96 -3.24 4.27
C PRO A 109 -8.22 -2.47 3.88
N ALA A 110 -8.15 -1.16 3.86
CA ALA A 110 -9.15 -0.32 3.23
C ALA A 110 -9.09 -0.55 1.71
N LEU A 111 -10.26 -0.73 1.09
CA LEU A 111 -10.35 -1.16 -0.31
C LEU A 111 -11.43 -0.41 -1.10
N GLY A 112 -11.36 -0.50 -2.43
CA GLY A 112 -12.37 0.03 -3.32
C GLY A 112 -12.34 1.55 -3.50
N MET A 113 -11.30 2.26 -3.06
CA MET A 113 -11.16 3.70 -3.27
C MET A 113 -10.48 4.02 -4.60
N THR A 114 -10.80 5.19 -5.16
CA THR A 114 -10.06 5.71 -6.33
C THR A 114 -8.69 6.24 -5.95
N ALA A 115 -7.77 6.38 -6.92
CA ALA A 115 -6.47 7.03 -6.70
C ALA A 115 -6.62 8.46 -6.16
N ARG A 116 -7.64 9.21 -6.61
CA ARG A 116 -7.96 10.53 -6.07
C ARG A 116 -8.27 10.48 -4.57
N SER A 117 -9.04 9.49 -4.15
CA SER A 117 -9.40 9.31 -2.74
C SER A 117 -8.15 9.02 -1.90
N ALA A 118 -7.28 8.15 -2.39
CA ALA A 118 -6.00 7.84 -1.74
C ALA A 118 -5.07 9.07 -1.68
N ASP A 119 -4.98 9.87 -2.74
CA ASP A 119 -4.20 11.13 -2.74
C ASP A 119 -4.74 12.13 -1.70
N LEU A 120 -6.05 12.28 -1.58
CA LEU A 120 -6.67 13.19 -0.60
C LEU A 120 -6.53 12.69 0.84
N PHE A 121 -6.55 11.37 1.04
CA PHE A 121 -6.17 10.78 2.32
C PHE A 121 -4.72 11.14 2.69
N CYS A 122 -3.78 10.99 1.76
CA CYS A 122 -2.37 11.37 1.99
C CYS A 122 -2.22 12.85 2.33
N LYS A 123 -2.97 13.74 1.64
CA LYS A 123 -2.98 15.17 1.94
C LYS A 123 -3.50 15.44 3.36
N TRP A 124 -4.64 14.86 3.73
CA TRP A 124 -5.17 14.97 5.09
C TRP A 124 -4.18 14.45 6.14
N LEU A 125 -3.56 13.30 5.89
CA LEU A 125 -2.58 12.72 6.80
C LEU A 125 -1.37 13.65 6.98
N SER A 126 -0.92 14.28 5.90
CA SER A 126 0.17 15.26 5.94
C SER A 126 -0.17 16.48 6.79
N GLU A 127 -1.38 17.02 6.61
CA GLU A 127 -1.87 18.16 7.38
C GLU A 127 -1.99 17.82 8.88
N LYS A 128 -2.43 16.60 9.21
CA LYS A 128 -2.60 16.14 10.60
C LYS A 128 -1.29 15.86 11.33
N THR A 129 -0.28 15.42 10.60
CA THR A 129 0.97 14.94 11.21
C THR A 129 2.16 15.86 10.98
N SER A 130 1.98 16.94 10.18
CA SER A 130 3.04 17.85 9.75
C SER A 130 4.21 17.16 9.04
N LYS A 131 3.95 16.00 8.41
CA LYS A 131 4.88 15.24 7.59
C LYS A 131 4.37 15.21 6.13
N LYS A 132 5.21 14.84 5.19
CA LYS A 132 4.84 14.79 3.76
C LYS A 132 4.46 13.37 3.35
N TYR A 133 3.20 13.02 3.50
CA TYR A 133 2.65 11.75 3.02
C TYR A 133 2.15 11.86 1.58
N ARG A 134 2.36 10.82 0.80
CA ARG A 134 1.90 10.68 -0.59
C ARG A 134 1.77 9.20 -0.97
N LEU A 135 1.19 8.95 -2.12
CA LEU A 135 1.31 7.64 -2.76
C LEU A 135 2.77 7.41 -3.23
N PRO A 136 3.26 6.18 -3.20
CA PRO A 136 4.55 5.84 -3.81
C PRO A 136 4.50 6.06 -5.32
N THR A 137 5.64 6.34 -5.93
CA THR A 137 5.82 6.10 -7.36
C THR A 137 5.90 4.59 -7.63
N VAL A 138 5.64 4.19 -8.86
CA VAL A 138 5.77 2.77 -9.27
C VAL A 138 7.18 2.24 -8.99
N VAL A 139 8.20 3.07 -9.19
CA VAL A 139 9.61 2.70 -8.94
C VAL A 139 9.87 2.50 -7.46
N GLU A 140 9.41 3.41 -6.61
CA GLU A 140 9.56 3.31 -5.16
C GLU A 140 8.81 2.09 -4.61
N TRP A 141 7.57 1.89 -5.09
CA TRP A 141 6.75 0.75 -4.68
C TRP A 141 7.44 -0.57 -5.03
N GLU A 142 7.88 -0.72 -6.29
CA GLU A 142 8.52 -1.97 -6.75
C GLU A 142 9.86 -2.20 -6.06
N TYR A 143 10.67 -1.15 -5.88
CA TYR A 143 11.94 -1.23 -5.16
C TYR A 143 11.74 -1.70 -3.71
N ALA A 144 10.76 -1.12 -3.01
CA ALA A 144 10.42 -1.48 -1.64
C ALA A 144 9.83 -2.91 -1.55
N ALA A 145 8.96 -3.28 -2.49
CA ALA A 145 8.37 -4.62 -2.53
C ALA A 145 9.44 -5.72 -2.76
N ARG A 146 10.41 -5.44 -3.62
CA ARG A 146 11.53 -6.38 -3.89
C ARG A 146 12.47 -6.55 -2.71
N ALA A 147 12.71 -5.50 -1.94
CA ALA A 147 13.65 -5.52 -0.81
C ALA A 147 14.97 -6.26 -1.13
N GLY A 148 15.55 -5.97 -2.30
CA GLY A 148 16.78 -6.59 -2.80
C GLY A 148 16.62 -7.94 -3.50
N THR A 149 15.40 -8.49 -3.62
CA THR A 149 15.17 -9.78 -4.31
C THR A 149 14.86 -9.59 -5.79
N ALA A 150 15.32 -10.52 -6.63
CA ALA A 150 15.10 -10.45 -8.08
C ALA A 150 13.69 -10.90 -8.49
N ALA A 151 13.13 -11.89 -7.80
CA ALA A 151 11.84 -12.50 -8.11
C ALA A 151 11.05 -12.81 -6.84
N PRO A 152 9.71 -12.92 -6.91
CA PRO A 152 8.90 -13.43 -5.82
C PRO A 152 9.36 -14.83 -5.38
N PRO A 153 9.09 -15.23 -4.12
CA PRO A 153 9.38 -16.58 -3.66
C PRO A 153 8.69 -17.64 -4.54
N ALA A 154 9.35 -18.78 -4.73
CA ALA A 154 8.83 -19.87 -5.55
C ALA A 154 7.46 -20.40 -5.08
N LYS A 155 7.19 -20.34 -3.79
CA LYS A 155 5.88 -20.63 -3.19
C LYS A 155 5.17 -19.32 -2.86
N LEU A 156 4.46 -18.78 -3.86
CA LEU A 156 3.75 -17.51 -3.71
C LEU A 156 2.76 -17.53 -2.52
N GLY A 157 2.10 -18.64 -2.27
CA GLY A 157 1.15 -18.79 -1.17
C GLY A 157 1.74 -18.64 0.24
N ASP A 158 3.05 -18.74 0.41
CA ASP A 158 3.68 -18.52 1.70
C ASP A 158 3.72 -17.01 2.06
N VAL A 159 3.73 -16.12 1.06
CA VAL A 159 3.91 -14.67 1.23
C VAL A 159 2.75 -13.81 0.72
N ALA A 160 1.78 -14.39 0.01
CA ALA A 160 0.70 -13.65 -0.63
C ALA A 160 -0.68 -14.27 -0.39
N TRP A 161 -1.70 -13.42 -0.30
CA TRP A 161 -3.10 -13.79 -0.42
C TRP A 161 -3.55 -13.52 -1.86
N TYR A 162 -3.86 -14.56 -2.62
CA TYR A 162 -4.23 -14.48 -4.03
C TYR A 162 -5.28 -15.54 -4.36
N TRP A 163 -5.74 -15.64 -5.59
CA TRP A 163 -6.87 -16.49 -6.02
C TRP A 163 -6.90 -17.89 -5.37
N ASP A 164 -5.76 -18.58 -5.32
CA ASP A 164 -5.72 -19.99 -4.88
C ASP A 164 -5.86 -20.16 -3.35
N ASN A 165 -5.73 -19.09 -2.55
CA ASN A 165 -5.70 -19.20 -1.08
C ASN A 165 -6.42 -18.09 -0.32
N ALA A 166 -7.06 -17.15 -1.02
CA ALA A 166 -7.67 -15.99 -0.38
C ALA A 166 -9.17 -16.16 -0.08
N ASP A 167 -9.84 -17.21 -0.56
CA ASP A 167 -11.28 -17.46 -0.38
C ASP A 167 -12.15 -16.28 -0.87
N ASP A 168 -11.84 -15.73 -2.04
CA ASP A 168 -12.53 -14.59 -2.67
C ASP A 168 -12.66 -13.32 -1.81
N LYS A 169 -11.76 -13.10 -0.86
CA LYS A 169 -11.78 -11.94 0.05
C LYS A 169 -10.39 -11.48 0.43
N THR A 170 -10.30 -10.28 1.00
CA THR A 170 -9.08 -9.82 1.67
C THR A 170 -8.92 -10.47 3.04
N TRP A 171 -7.71 -10.46 3.54
CA TRP A 171 -7.32 -10.94 4.86
C TRP A 171 -6.78 -9.80 5.72
N PRO A 172 -6.77 -9.94 7.06
CA PRO A 172 -6.13 -8.96 7.93
C PRO A 172 -4.67 -8.74 7.52
N VAL A 173 -4.23 -7.49 7.54
CA VAL A 173 -2.86 -7.14 7.14
C VAL A 173 -1.81 -7.80 8.04
N GLY A 174 -0.62 -8.08 7.51
CA GLY A 174 0.51 -8.61 8.26
C GLY A 174 0.36 -10.07 8.69
N LYS A 175 -0.48 -10.87 8.06
CA LYS A 175 -0.65 -12.30 8.39
C LYS A 175 0.27 -13.23 7.61
N LYS A 176 0.90 -12.74 6.56
CA LYS A 176 1.97 -13.42 5.83
C LYS A 176 3.33 -12.86 6.26
N PRO A 177 4.44 -13.57 6.04
CA PRO A 177 5.78 -13.06 6.36
C PRO A 177 6.10 -11.75 5.63
N ALA A 178 6.77 -10.84 6.33
CA ALA A 178 7.30 -9.62 5.75
C ALA A 178 8.48 -9.91 4.80
N ASN A 179 8.71 -9.00 3.84
CA ASN A 179 9.93 -9.01 3.06
C ASN A 179 11.16 -8.58 3.90
N ALA A 180 12.35 -8.59 3.31
CA ALA A 180 13.59 -8.28 4.02
C ALA A 180 13.66 -6.86 4.62
N TRP A 181 12.82 -5.93 4.15
CA TRP A 181 12.70 -4.58 4.69
C TRP A 181 11.49 -4.38 5.60
N GLY A 182 10.86 -5.47 6.05
CA GLY A 182 9.78 -5.46 7.03
C GLY A 182 8.41 -5.07 6.47
N LEU A 183 8.21 -5.13 5.15
CA LEU A 183 6.93 -4.83 4.51
C LEU A 183 6.12 -6.11 4.35
N PHE A 184 4.86 -6.05 4.74
CA PHE A 184 3.87 -7.11 4.59
C PHE A 184 2.98 -6.87 3.37
N ASP A 185 2.39 -7.92 2.86
CA ASP A 185 1.32 -7.91 1.86
C ASP A 185 1.63 -7.06 0.60
N THR A 186 2.92 -6.96 0.23
CA THR A 186 3.34 -6.30 -1.01
C THR A 186 2.98 -7.12 -2.26
N LEU A 187 2.58 -8.36 -2.08
CA LEU A 187 2.08 -9.25 -3.11
C LEU A 187 0.73 -9.79 -2.66
N GLY A 188 -0.29 -9.66 -3.50
CA GLY A 188 -1.64 -10.13 -3.20
C GLY A 188 -2.38 -9.22 -2.22
N ASN A 189 -3.33 -9.75 -1.49
CA ASN A 189 -4.30 -9.07 -0.62
C ASN A 189 -5.03 -7.95 -1.37
N THR A 190 -4.57 -6.70 -1.35
CA THR A 190 -5.07 -5.64 -2.25
C THR A 190 -3.99 -5.17 -3.22
N ALA A 191 -4.37 -4.91 -4.47
CA ALA A 191 -3.51 -4.23 -5.43
C ALA A 191 -3.42 -2.75 -5.06
N GLU A 192 -2.22 -2.18 -5.01
CA GLU A 192 -1.95 -0.91 -4.37
C GLU A 192 -1.70 0.23 -5.34
N TRP A 193 -2.36 1.38 -5.10
CA TRP A 193 -2.13 2.56 -5.91
C TRP A 193 -0.68 3.04 -5.87
N ALA A 194 -0.12 3.28 -7.05
CA ALA A 194 1.17 3.93 -7.26
C ALA A 194 1.12 4.90 -8.43
N LYS A 195 2.00 5.91 -8.44
CA LYS A 195 2.06 6.95 -9.46
C LYS A 195 3.06 6.63 -10.55
N LEU A 196 2.65 6.84 -11.79
CA LEU A 196 3.53 6.88 -12.95
C LEU A 196 4.20 8.27 -13.08
N PRO A 197 5.29 8.38 -13.86
CA PRO A 197 5.98 9.66 -14.06
C PRO A 197 5.12 10.77 -14.66
N ASP A 198 4.11 10.42 -15.44
CA ASP A 198 3.14 11.34 -16.03
C ASP A 198 2.04 11.79 -15.08
N GLY A 199 2.08 11.34 -13.82
CA GLY A 199 1.09 11.64 -12.77
C GLY A 199 -0.14 10.73 -12.77
N ASN A 200 -0.32 9.89 -13.79
CA ASN A 200 -1.35 8.87 -13.79
C ASN A 200 -1.11 7.84 -12.69
N ALA A 201 -2.15 7.11 -12.32
CA ALA A 201 -2.06 6.07 -11.31
C ALA A 201 -2.35 4.69 -11.89
N VAL A 202 -1.63 3.69 -11.39
CA VAL A 202 -1.85 2.27 -11.65
C VAL A 202 -1.91 1.53 -10.31
N VAL A 203 -2.40 0.30 -10.29
CA VAL A 203 -2.28 -0.55 -9.12
C VAL A 203 -1.21 -1.61 -9.33
N CYS A 204 -0.49 -1.95 -8.27
CA CYS A 204 0.70 -2.78 -8.25
C CYS A 204 0.48 -4.02 -7.38
N GLY A 205 1.28 -5.07 -7.58
CA GLY A 205 1.40 -6.22 -6.66
C GLY A 205 0.47 -7.39 -6.96
N GLY A 206 -0.66 -7.14 -7.60
CA GLY A 206 -1.76 -8.09 -7.69
C GLY A 206 -2.60 -8.11 -6.41
N SER A 207 -3.66 -8.90 -6.37
CA SER A 207 -4.63 -8.91 -5.29
C SER A 207 -5.21 -10.31 -5.04
N PHE A 208 -6.13 -10.40 -4.08
CA PHE A 208 -6.82 -11.64 -3.72
C PHE A 208 -7.60 -12.31 -4.86
N ILE A 209 -8.02 -11.53 -5.88
CA ILE A 209 -8.75 -12.07 -7.05
C ILE A 209 -7.83 -12.48 -8.20
N ASP A 210 -6.54 -12.24 -8.11
CA ASP A 210 -5.59 -12.46 -9.20
C ASP A 210 -4.96 -13.84 -9.11
N LYS A 211 -4.75 -14.47 -10.25
CA LYS A 211 -4.05 -15.75 -10.34
C LYS A 211 -2.54 -15.57 -10.19
N ALA A 212 -1.84 -16.61 -9.79
CA ALA A 212 -0.41 -16.54 -9.52
C ALA A 212 0.45 -15.81 -10.58
N PRO A 213 0.24 -15.95 -11.91
CA PRO A 213 1.00 -15.19 -12.90
C PRO A 213 0.74 -13.67 -12.90
N GLU A 214 -0.36 -13.22 -12.30
CA GLU A 214 -0.77 -11.82 -12.24
C GLU A 214 -0.34 -11.16 -10.91
N VAL A 215 0.25 -11.93 -9.99
CA VAL A 215 0.75 -11.44 -8.68
C VAL A 215 2.27 -11.40 -8.71
N GLY A 216 2.86 -10.22 -8.51
CA GLY A 216 4.31 -10.09 -8.58
C GLY A 216 4.78 -8.64 -8.49
N PHE A 217 6.09 -8.45 -8.34
CA PHE A 217 6.68 -7.12 -8.23
C PHE A 217 6.44 -6.24 -9.46
N GLY A 218 6.42 -6.84 -10.65
CA GLY A 218 6.14 -6.16 -11.92
C GLY A 218 4.65 -6.11 -12.31
N ALA A 219 3.76 -6.71 -11.52
CA ALA A 219 2.32 -6.71 -11.82
C ALA A 219 1.75 -5.29 -11.76
N ARG A 220 1.03 -4.90 -12.83
CA ARG A 220 0.42 -3.57 -12.97
C ARG A 220 -0.95 -3.70 -13.61
N LYS A 221 -1.93 -2.97 -13.08
CA LYS A 221 -3.24 -2.81 -13.73
C LYS A 221 -3.58 -1.33 -13.84
N THR A 222 -3.95 -0.91 -15.03
CA THR A 222 -4.43 0.46 -15.28
C THR A 222 -5.92 0.53 -14.96
N PRO A 223 -6.40 1.63 -14.36
CA PRO A 223 -7.82 1.85 -14.14
C PRO A 223 -8.63 1.66 -15.42
N ALA A 224 -9.73 0.92 -15.31
CA ALA A 224 -10.61 0.63 -16.44
C ALA A 224 -12.05 1.02 -16.10
N PRO A 225 -12.88 1.39 -17.09
CA PRO A 225 -14.31 1.69 -16.88
C PRO A 225 -15.07 0.55 -16.19
N ALA A 226 -14.64 -0.69 -16.39
CA ALA A 226 -15.19 -1.88 -15.75
C ALA A 226 -15.12 -1.82 -14.20
N TRP A 227 -14.15 -1.10 -13.61
CA TRP A 227 -14.02 -0.96 -12.15
C TRP A 227 -15.12 -0.10 -11.52
N GLN A 228 -15.92 0.60 -12.34
CA GLN A 228 -17.05 1.41 -11.89
C GLN A 228 -18.32 1.14 -12.71
N GLN A 229 -18.48 -0.03 -13.27
CA GLN A 229 -19.59 -0.34 -14.18
C GLN A 229 -20.94 -0.27 -13.47
N ARG A 230 -21.05 -0.86 -12.28
CA ARG A 230 -22.28 -0.94 -11.47
C ARG A 230 -22.57 0.31 -10.64
N ASP A 231 -21.69 1.32 -10.63
CA ASP A 231 -21.96 2.57 -9.93
C ASP A 231 -23.21 3.25 -10.55
N PRO A 232 -24.29 3.47 -9.79
CA PRO A 232 -25.52 4.10 -10.30
C PRO A 232 -25.40 5.60 -10.54
N GLN A 233 -24.37 6.27 -9.98
CA GLN A 233 -24.19 7.71 -10.12
C GLN A 233 -23.88 8.13 -11.56
N ARG A 234 -24.35 9.33 -11.92
CA ARG A 234 -24.02 10.04 -13.16
C ARG A 234 -23.71 11.51 -12.81
N PRO A 235 -22.44 11.96 -12.91
CA PRO A 235 -21.24 11.20 -13.26
C PRO A 235 -20.90 10.15 -12.20
N LYS A 236 -20.08 9.16 -12.57
CA LYS A 236 -19.59 8.10 -11.67
C LYS A 236 -18.90 8.68 -10.44
N SER A 237 -18.93 7.95 -9.34
CA SER A 237 -18.28 8.34 -8.09
C SER A 237 -16.80 8.69 -8.31
N ARG A 238 -16.38 9.81 -7.74
CA ARG A 238 -14.97 10.23 -7.74
C ARG A 238 -14.16 9.59 -6.60
N TRP A 239 -14.84 8.86 -5.71
CA TRP A 239 -14.30 8.36 -4.45
C TRP A 239 -14.15 6.86 -4.43
N TRP A 240 -15.11 6.14 -4.99
CA TRP A 240 -15.23 4.70 -4.86
C TRP A 240 -15.29 4.01 -6.21
N LEU A 241 -14.73 2.80 -6.24
CA LEU A 241 -14.79 1.88 -7.36
C LEU A 241 -15.83 0.82 -7.03
N SER A 242 -17.03 0.89 -7.63
CA SER A 242 -18.12 -0.05 -7.37
C SER A 242 -17.73 -1.51 -7.65
N ASP A 243 -16.83 -1.72 -8.62
CA ASP A 243 -16.40 -3.03 -9.10
C ASP A 243 -14.88 -3.25 -8.90
N GLY A 244 -14.24 -2.43 -8.05
CA GLY A 244 -12.83 -2.53 -7.71
C GLY A 244 -12.57 -2.92 -6.25
N PRO A 245 -13.19 -3.99 -5.69
CA PRO A 245 -13.00 -4.36 -4.28
C PRO A 245 -11.60 -4.88 -3.98
N PHE A 246 -10.78 -5.04 -4.99
CA PHE A 246 -9.40 -5.53 -4.95
C PHE A 246 -8.35 -4.42 -4.88
N VAL A 247 -8.76 -3.15 -4.86
CA VAL A 247 -7.86 -1.99 -4.90
C VAL A 247 -7.72 -1.39 -3.52
N GLY A 248 -6.51 -1.31 -3.02
CA GLY A 248 -6.10 -0.63 -1.80
C GLY A 248 -4.95 0.35 -2.05
N PHE A 249 -4.21 0.70 -1.01
CA PHE A 249 -3.00 1.52 -1.12
C PHE A 249 -2.17 1.47 0.16
N ARG A 250 -0.90 1.80 0.03
CA ARG A 250 -0.03 2.17 1.15
C ARG A 250 0.53 3.55 0.94
N VAL A 251 0.99 4.19 2.01
CA VAL A 251 1.55 5.53 1.97
C VAL A 251 3.06 5.52 2.06
N VAL A 252 3.70 6.51 1.45
CA VAL A 252 5.09 6.85 1.70
C VAL A 252 5.18 8.22 2.38
N CYS A 253 6.26 8.41 3.14
CA CYS A 253 6.61 9.67 3.76
C CYS A 253 8.05 10.00 3.37
N ASP A 254 8.27 11.20 2.84
CA ASP A 254 9.62 11.67 2.56
C ASP A 254 10.36 11.94 3.88
N ASP A 255 11.70 11.77 3.86
CA ASP A 255 12.59 12.06 5.01
C ASP A 255 12.56 13.52 5.41
#